data_5ebf718aeae6c702f99941fca447e1fe
#
_entry.id   5ebf718aeae6c702f99941fca447e1fe
#
_cell.length_a   1.000
_cell.length_b   1.000
_cell.length_c   1.000
_cell.angle_alpha   90.00
_cell.angle_beta   90.00
_cell.angle_gamma   90.00
#
_symmetry.space_group_name_H-M   'P 1'
#
loop_
_entity.id
_entity.type
_entity.pdbx_description
1 polymer ?
#
loop_
_entity_poly.entity_id
_entity_poly.type
_entity_poly.pdbx_seq_one_letter_code
_entity_poly.pdbx_strand_id
1 'polypeptide(L)'
;MDKMIHLSLNTLDIALRKQAVSAQNLANMNVSGYRRDMYESFGSLYMSSDNQLNARTFAITNGSGIFDATQGRLRHTDMSTDMSIDGEGFFVSKKPGAGISLTRRGDMSVSSERQLVNGAGALVLNQNLQPILVPPFRKMIVSEGGQLMIEPLNGEPGVTENLGQIGLVSAEGLQLKKDDDGEIRPINGEILPDQNVAIKQGYVEESNVNAIDELVASMGYQRSYELNMKLIKTASELDENTASLLRLPNG
;
A
#
# COMPACT_ATOMS: atom_id res chain seq x y z
N MET A 1 39.20 -3.40 3.05
CA MET A 1 38.12 -3.21 4.07
C MET A 1 37.00 -2.33 3.59
N ASP A 2 37.21 -1.32 2.77
CA ASP A 2 36.18 -0.44 2.22
C ASP A 2 34.95 -1.17 1.62
N LYS A 3 35.17 -2.25 0.84
CA LYS A 3 34.06 -3.01 0.23
C LYS A 3 33.14 -3.65 1.26
N MET A 4 33.68 -4.12 2.37
CA MET A 4 32.89 -4.76 3.44
C MET A 4 32.05 -3.72 4.20
N ILE A 5 32.64 -2.54 4.46
CA ILE A 5 31.94 -1.43 5.10
C ILE A 5 30.78 -0.93 4.21
N HIS A 6 31.04 -0.71 2.90
CA HIS A 6 29.99 -0.29 1.98
C HIS A 6 28.87 -1.32 1.83
N LEU A 7 29.19 -2.62 1.78
CA LEU A 7 28.18 -3.67 1.74
C LEU A 7 27.34 -3.70 3.02
N SER A 8 28.00 -3.56 4.18
CA SER A 8 27.31 -3.52 5.48
C SER A 8 26.40 -2.29 5.61
N LEU A 9 26.85 -1.12 5.13
CA LEU A 9 26.01 0.10 5.11
C LEU A 9 24.78 -0.07 4.21
N ASN A 10 24.94 -0.65 3.01
CA ASN A 10 23.81 -0.93 2.13
C ASN A 10 22.82 -1.91 2.79
N THR A 11 23.32 -2.98 3.42
CA THR A 11 22.46 -3.95 4.11
C THR A 11 21.73 -3.32 5.30
N LEU A 12 22.38 -2.38 5.98
CA LEU A 12 21.80 -1.63 7.09
C LEU A 12 20.67 -0.71 6.60
N ASP A 13 20.87 0.04 5.51
CA ASP A 13 19.81 0.87 4.90
C ASP A 13 18.61 0.02 4.48
N ILE A 14 18.85 -1.13 3.88
CA ILE A 14 17.80 -2.08 3.50
C ILE A 14 17.03 -2.57 4.74
N ALA A 15 17.74 -2.94 5.82
CA ALA A 15 17.10 -3.41 7.04
C ALA A 15 16.19 -2.33 7.65
N LEU A 16 16.65 -1.07 7.66
CA LEU A 16 15.85 0.07 8.13
C LEU A 16 14.60 0.30 7.27
N ARG A 17 14.75 0.26 5.94
CA ARG A 17 13.61 0.43 5.03
C ARG A 17 12.58 -0.70 5.18
N LYS A 18 13.04 -1.95 5.27
CA LYS A 18 12.16 -3.10 5.53
C LYS A 18 11.45 -2.99 6.88
N GLN A 19 12.13 -2.51 7.91
CA GLN A 19 11.53 -2.27 9.21
C GLN A 19 10.46 -1.17 9.14
N ALA A 20 10.70 -0.09 8.40
CA ALA A 20 9.72 0.97 8.19
C ALA A 20 8.46 0.46 7.46
N VAL A 21 8.62 -0.34 6.40
CA VAL A 21 7.50 -0.96 5.69
C VAL A 21 6.71 -1.90 6.61
N SER A 22 7.40 -2.74 7.39
CA SER A 22 6.73 -3.65 8.34
C SER A 22 5.99 -2.87 9.43
N ALA A 23 6.56 -1.77 9.94
CA ALA A 23 5.88 -0.89 10.90
C ALA A 23 4.64 -0.22 10.28
N GLN A 24 4.69 0.20 9.02
CA GLN A 24 3.56 0.76 8.30
C GLN A 24 2.45 -0.28 8.09
N ASN A 25 2.81 -1.52 7.68
CA ASN A 25 1.86 -2.61 7.57
C ASN A 25 1.17 -2.88 8.91
N LEU A 26 1.94 -2.95 9.98
CA LEU A 26 1.41 -3.19 11.33
C LEU A 26 0.47 -2.05 11.79
N ALA A 27 0.81 -0.80 11.51
CA ALA A 27 -0.03 0.35 11.82
C ALA A 27 -1.36 0.32 11.08
N ASN A 28 -1.39 -0.25 9.86
CA ASN A 28 -2.57 -0.30 9.01
C ASN A 28 -3.28 -1.67 9.00
N MET A 29 -2.92 -2.60 9.88
CA MET A 29 -3.51 -3.93 9.93
C MET A 29 -5.03 -3.95 10.18
N ASN A 30 -5.56 -2.91 10.82
CA ASN A 30 -6.99 -2.76 11.11
C ASN A 30 -7.72 -1.86 10.11
N VAL A 31 -7.02 -1.33 9.12
CA VAL A 31 -7.62 -0.47 8.09
C VAL A 31 -8.32 -1.33 7.05
N SER A 32 -9.59 -1.08 6.84
CA SER A 32 -10.41 -1.78 5.84
C SER A 32 -9.80 -1.66 4.44
N GLY A 33 -9.69 -2.78 3.73
CA GLY A 33 -9.18 -2.80 2.36
C GLY A 33 -7.70 -2.42 2.18
N TYR A 34 -6.95 -2.32 3.28
CA TYR A 34 -5.52 -2.05 3.19
C TYR A 34 -4.78 -3.22 2.57
N ARG A 35 -3.94 -2.92 1.59
CA ARG A 35 -3.03 -3.88 0.96
C ARG A 35 -1.66 -3.78 1.59
N ARG A 36 -1.11 -4.94 1.99
CA ARG A 36 0.22 -5.07 2.57
C ARG A 36 1.27 -4.50 1.62
N ASP A 37 2.08 -3.57 2.10
CA ASP A 37 3.22 -3.06 1.36
C ASP A 37 4.32 -4.12 1.35
N MET A 38 4.91 -4.32 0.17
CA MET A 38 6.00 -5.24 -0.04
C MET A 38 7.27 -4.45 -0.34
N TYR A 39 8.36 -4.95 0.19
CA TYR A 39 9.66 -4.44 -0.18
C TYR A 39 10.23 -5.34 -1.28
N GLU A 40 10.52 -4.74 -2.43
CA GLU A 40 11.12 -5.47 -3.54
C GLU A 40 12.49 -6.03 -3.19
N SER A 41 12.81 -7.19 -3.72
CA SER A 41 14.11 -7.81 -3.54
C SER A 41 15.20 -6.93 -4.15
N PHE A 42 16.20 -6.69 -3.37
CA PHE A 42 17.33 -5.85 -3.67
C PHE A 42 18.21 -6.44 -4.77
N GLY A 43 18.43 -5.67 -5.83
CA GLY A 43 19.47 -5.94 -6.80
C GLY A 43 20.73 -5.17 -6.47
N SER A 44 21.89 -5.84 -6.38
CA SER A 44 23.17 -5.16 -6.32
C SER A 44 23.78 -5.08 -7.73
N LEU A 45 23.98 -3.85 -8.23
CA LEU A 45 24.75 -3.65 -9.45
C LEU A 45 26.23 -3.58 -9.11
N TYR A 46 26.97 -4.52 -9.65
CA TYR A 46 28.42 -4.54 -9.53
C TYR A 46 29.04 -3.81 -10.74
N MET A 47 29.54 -2.61 -10.53
CA MET A 47 30.27 -1.89 -11.57
C MET A 47 31.75 -2.11 -11.37
N SER A 48 32.35 -2.90 -12.26
CA SER A 48 33.79 -3.03 -12.39
C SER A 48 34.27 -2.30 -13.65
N SER A 49 35.21 -1.39 -13.51
CA SER A 49 35.91 -0.80 -14.65
C SER A 49 37.20 -1.58 -14.87
N ASP A 50 37.48 -1.95 -16.11
CA ASP A 50 38.60 -2.83 -16.49
C ASP A 50 40.00 -2.32 -16.09
N ASN A 51 40.12 -1.10 -15.59
CA ASN A 51 41.38 -0.48 -15.21
C ASN A 51 41.42 0.11 -13.79
N GLN A 52 40.43 -0.15 -12.94
CA GLN A 52 40.44 0.34 -11.56
C GLN A 52 40.18 -0.78 -10.56
N LEU A 53 41.10 -0.89 -9.56
CA LEU A 53 40.99 -1.79 -8.40
C LEU A 53 39.78 -1.50 -7.50
N ASN A 54 38.99 -0.45 -7.80
CA ASN A 54 37.84 0.00 -7.03
C ASN A 54 36.55 -0.42 -7.72
N ALA A 55 36.04 -1.61 -7.42
CA ALA A 55 34.68 -1.99 -7.74
C ALA A 55 33.75 -1.38 -6.68
N ARG A 56 32.73 -0.63 -7.13
CA ARG A 56 31.68 -0.08 -6.27
C ARG A 56 30.42 -0.90 -6.43
N THR A 57 29.80 -1.25 -5.31
CA THR A 57 28.51 -1.93 -5.28
C THR A 57 27.44 -0.88 -4.97
N PHE A 58 26.50 -0.70 -5.87
CA PHE A 58 25.36 0.19 -5.66
C PHE A 58 24.12 -0.64 -5.37
N ALA A 59 23.35 -0.19 -4.39
CA ALA A 59 22.02 -0.69 -4.16
C ALA A 59 21.09 -0.15 -5.24
N ILE A 60 20.47 -1.04 -6.02
CA ILE A 60 19.38 -0.66 -6.91
C ILE A 60 18.09 -1.00 -6.20
N THR A 61 17.30 0.02 -5.89
CA THR A 61 15.91 -0.15 -5.51
C THR A 61 15.07 -0.07 -6.78
N ASN A 62 14.63 -1.20 -7.29
CA ASN A 62 13.65 -1.22 -8.38
C ASN A 62 12.28 -0.96 -7.77
N GLY A 63 11.80 0.26 -7.92
CA GLY A 63 10.41 0.63 -7.67
C GLY A 63 9.99 0.70 -6.19
N SER A 64 9.51 1.84 -5.79
CA SER A 64 8.62 2.00 -4.63
C SER A 64 7.19 1.64 -5.04
N GLY A 65 6.38 1.11 -4.11
CA GLY A 65 4.95 0.97 -4.33
C GLY A 65 4.46 -0.42 -4.74
N ILE A 66 5.25 -1.48 -4.51
CA ILE A 66 4.79 -2.85 -4.66
C ILE A 66 3.96 -3.22 -3.43
N PHE A 67 2.83 -3.83 -3.68
CA PHE A 67 1.92 -4.30 -2.64
C PHE A 67 1.42 -5.72 -2.95
N ASP A 68 0.97 -6.41 -1.92
CA ASP A 68 0.33 -7.71 -2.05
C ASP A 68 -1.12 -7.51 -2.51
N ALA A 69 -1.44 -7.97 -3.72
CA ALA A 69 -2.77 -7.85 -4.30
C ALA A 69 -3.77 -8.89 -3.77
N THR A 70 -3.33 -9.85 -2.95
CA THR A 70 -4.23 -10.89 -2.41
C THR A 70 -5.37 -10.29 -1.61
N GLN A 71 -6.57 -10.84 -1.80
CA GLN A 71 -7.77 -10.38 -1.12
C GLN A 71 -7.68 -10.64 0.38
N GLY A 72 -8.04 -9.62 1.17
CA GLY A 72 -8.22 -9.75 2.61
C GLY A 72 -9.48 -10.53 2.98
N ARG A 73 -9.64 -10.82 4.26
CA ARG A 73 -10.82 -11.52 4.77
C ARG A 73 -12.05 -10.60 4.68
N LEU A 74 -13.19 -11.13 4.25
CA LEU A 74 -14.45 -10.39 4.26
C LEU A 74 -15.11 -10.51 5.63
N ARG A 75 -15.43 -9.37 6.25
CA ARG A 75 -16.12 -9.28 7.53
C ARG A 75 -17.49 -8.64 7.33
N HIS A 76 -18.52 -9.34 7.81
CA HIS A 76 -19.91 -8.82 7.81
C HIS A 76 -20.07 -7.70 8.85
N THR A 77 -20.72 -6.60 8.48
CA THR A 77 -20.89 -5.41 9.34
C THR A 77 -22.33 -5.03 9.59
N ASP A 78 -23.29 -5.59 8.86
CA ASP A 78 -24.72 -5.22 8.90
C ASP A 78 -25.01 -3.74 8.53
N MET A 79 -24.00 -2.96 8.15
CA MET A 79 -24.17 -1.58 7.72
C MET A 79 -24.52 -1.52 6.23
N SER A 80 -25.60 -0.84 5.89
CA SER A 80 -26.06 -0.71 4.50
C SER A 80 -25.12 0.13 3.61
N THR A 81 -24.26 0.93 4.22
CA THR A 81 -23.26 1.75 3.54
C THR A 81 -21.97 1.00 3.26
N ASP A 82 -21.71 -0.08 4.00
CA ASP A 82 -20.49 -0.86 3.84
C ASP A 82 -20.61 -1.78 2.63
N MET A 83 -19.53 -1.87 1.88
CA MET A 83 -19.46 -2.71 0.70
C MET A 83 -18.07 -3.24 0.46
N SER A 84 -17.98 -4.45 -0.05
CA SER A 84 -16.73 -5.07 -0.45
C SER A 84 -16.80 -5.54 -1.89
N ILE A 85 -15.65 -5.63 -2.53
CA ILE A 85 -15.52 -6.20 -3.87
C ILE A 85 -15.31 -7.70 -3.75
N ASP A 86 -16.04 -8.47 -4.52
CA ASP A 86 -15.85 -9.90 -4.67
C ASP A 86 -14.94 -10.19 -5.87
N GLY A 87 -13.79 -10.80 -5.62
CA GLY A 87 -12.78 -11.06 -6.66
C GLY A 87 -11.78 -9.92 -6.85
N GLU A 88 -11.20 -9.84 -8.03
CA GLU A 88 -10.15 -8.88 -8.40
C GLU A 88 -10.76 -7.59 -8.96
N GLY A 89 -10.59 -6.48 -8.28
CA GLY A 89 -11.10 -5.18 -8.69
C GLY A 89 -10.85 -4.11 -7.63
N PHE A 90 -11.24 -2.89 -7.92
CA PHE A 90 -11.08 -1.74 -7.04
C PHE A 90 -12.23 -0.77 -7.20
N PHE A 91 -12.57 -0.06 -6.13
CA PHE A 91 -13.38 1.15 -6.18
C PHE A 91 -12.55 2.30 -6.72
N VAL A 92 -13.18 3.17 -7.49
CA VAL A 92 -12.57 4.42 -7.93
C VAL A 92 -12.81 5.49 -6.89
N SER A 93 -11.73 6.12 -6.44
CA SER A 93 -11.79 7.14 -5.40
C SER A 93 -10.93 8.36 -5.75
N LYS A 94 -11.17 9.46 -5.05
CA LYS A 94 -10.38 10.69 -5.18
C LYS A 94 -10.25 11.38 -3.83
N LYS A 95 -9.03 11.53 -3.35
CA LYS A 95 -8.75 12.39 -2.19
C LYS A 95 -8.84 13.87 -2.59
N PRO A 96 -9.29 14.77 -1.69
CA PRO A 96 -9.24 16.20 -1.92
C PRO A 96 -7.80 16.65 -2.25
N GLY A 97 -7.64 17.36 -3.37
CA GLY A 97 -6.34 17.85 -3.83
C GLY A 97 -5.42 16.83 -4.50
N ALA A 98 -5.87 15.57 -4.62
CA ALA A 98 -5.11 14.51 -5.30
C ALA A 98 -5.78 14.06 -6.60
N GLY A 99 -5.07 13.25 -7.39
CA GLY A 99 -5.61 12.59 -8.57
C GLY A 99 -6.58 11.47 -8.24
N ILE A 100 -7.13 10.85 -9.28
CA ILE A 100 -7.96 9.66 -9.16
C ILE A 100 -7.09 8.49 -8.73
N SER A 101 -7.61 7.65 -7.86
CA SER A 101 -6.94 6.49 -7.28
C SER A 101 -7.88 5.30 -7.17
N LEU A 102 -7.32 4.14 -6.93
CA LEU A 102 -8.01 2.89 -6.74
C LEU A 102 -7.92 2.46 -5.28
N THR A 103 -9.00 1.92 -4.74
CA THR A 103 -9.04 1.49 -3.34
C THR A 103 -9.89 0.23 -3.17
N ARG A 104 -9.53 -0.57 -2.16
CA ARG A 104 -10.37 -1.68 -1.67
C ARG A 104 -11.14 -1.30 -0.41
N ARG A 105 -10.97 -0.06 0.03
CA ARG A 105 -11.63 0.44 1.22
C ARG A 105 -13.11 0.61 0.98
N GLY A 106 -13.92 -0.18 1.66
CA GLY A 106 -15.36 -0.25 1.47
C GLY A 106 -16.20 0.16 2.68
N ASP A 107 -15.56 0.69 3.74
CA ASP A 107 -16.22 1.35 4.87
C ASP A 107 -16.71 2.74 4.42
N MET A 108 -17.87 2.76 3.77
CA MET A 108 -18.41 3.99 3.16
C MET A 108 -19.28 4.76 4.14
N SER A 109 -19.28 6.08 3.98
CA SER A 109 -20.13 7.00 4.74
C SER A 109 -20.57 8.18 3.87
N VAL A 110 -21.54 8.94 4.34
CA VAL A 110 -21.98 10.16 3.65
C VAL A 110 -21.43 11.38 4.39
N SER A 111 -20.71 12.22 3.66
CA SER A 111 -20.10 13.45 4.21
C SER A 111 -21.16 14.52 4.51
N SER A 112 -20.74 15.60 5.23
CA SER A 112 -21.57 16.78 5.45
C SER A 112 -22.05 17.47 4.17
N GLU A 113 -21.28 17.31 3.08
CA GLU A 113 -21.60 17.82 1.74
C GLU A 113 -22.49 16.86 0.94
N ARG A 114 -23.01 15.80 1.59
CA ARG A 114 -23.82 14.75 0.97
C ARG A 114 -23.10 13.98 -0.14
N GLN A 115 -21.82 13.85 -0.04
CA GLN A 115 -21.02 13.04 -0.97
C GLN A 115 -20.69 11.69 -0.34
N LEU A 116 -20.68 10.64 -1.14
CA LEU A 116 -20.24 9.33 -0.71
C LEU A 116 -18.72 9.35 -0.55
N VAL A 117 -18.24 9.05 0.66
CA VAL A 117 -16.82 9.01 1.00
C VAL A 117 -16.47 7.68 1.65
N ASN A 118 -15.23 7.26 1.52
CA ASN A 118 -14.72 6.11 2.28
C ASN A 118 -14.21 6.57 3.66
N GLY A 119 -13.87 5.63 4.53
CA GLY A 119 -13.38 5.92 5.88
C GLY A 119 -12.05 6.68 5.94
N ALA A 120 -11.36 6.92 4.81
CA ALA A 120 -10.23 7.83 4.70
C ALA A 120 -10.64 9.26 4.31
N GLY A 121 -11.95 9.52 4.10
CA GLY A 121 -12.46 10.79 3.61
C GLY A 121 -12.27 11.02 2.10
N ALA A 122 -11.85 10.00 1.35
CA ALA A 122 -11.76 10.10 -0.10
C ALA A 122 -13.14 9.95 -0.74
N LEU A 123 -13.44 10.80 -1.73
CA LEU A 123 -14.68 10.75 -2.51
C LEU A 123 -14.73 9.45 -3.31
N VAL A 124 -15.85 8.75 -3.25
CA VAL A 124 -16.15 7.61 -4.11
C VAL A 124 -16.75 8.13 -5.40
N LEU A 125 -16.19 7.71 -6.52
CA LEU A 125 -16.59 8.18 -7.83
C LEU A 125 -17.54 7.19 -8.51
N ASN A 126 -18.39 7.73 -9.37
CA ASN A 126 -19.25 6.94 -10.25
C ASN A 126 -18.48 6.45 -11.49
N GLN A 127 -19.15 5.71 -12.36
CA GLN A 127 -18.57 5.23 -13.62
C GLN A 127 -18.10 6.36 -14.57
N ASN A 128 -18.60 7.60 -14.39
CA ASN A 128 -18.18 8.78 -15.16
C ASN A 128 -17.07 9.57 -14.44
N LEU A 129 -16.45 9.00 -13.40
CA LEU A 129 -15.41 9.62 -12.59
C LEU A 129 -15.86 10.91 -11.86
N GLN A 130 -17.15 11.00 -11.55
CA GLN A 130 -17.75 12.12 -10.81
C GLN A 130 -18.12 11.70 -9.39
N PRO A 131 -18.07 12.61 -8.39
CA PRO A 131 -18.52 12.32 -7.04
C PRO A 131 -20.02 11.92 -7.00
N ILE A 132 -20.33 10.94 -6.16
CA ILE A 132 -21.69 10.47 -5.98
C ILE A 132 -22.36 11.32 -4.89
N LEU A 133 -23.45 12.01 -5.25
CA LEU A 133 -24.26 12.77 -4.31
C LEU A 133 -25.36 11.87 -3.74
N VAL A 134 -25.48 11.84 -2.41
CA VAL A 134 -26.43 10.99 -1.70
C VAL A 134 -27.39 11.87 -0.90
N PRO A 135 -28.66 12.02 -1.32
CA PRO A 135 -29.67 12.71 -0.55
C PRO A 135 -29.95 12.00 0.79
N PRO A 136 -30.63 12.64 1.75
CA PRO A 136 -31.04 11.98 2.98
C PRO A 136 -31.89 10.74 2.71
N PHE A 137 -31.47 9.60 3.26
CA PHE A 137 -32.06 8.30 3.00
C PHE A 137 -32.41 7.55 4.29
N ARG A 138 -33.35 6.61 4.19
CA ARG A 138 -33.65 5.61 5.24
C ARG A 138 -32.80 4.38 5.08
N LYS A 139 -32.63 3.94 3.83
CA LYS A 139 -31.87 2.74 3.48
C LYS A 139 -31.12 2.95 2.18
N MET A 140 -29.91 2.45 2.13
CA MET A 140 -29.09 2.37 0.93
C MET A 140 -29.06 0.92 0.46
N ILE A 141 -29.22 0.71 -0.83
CA ILE A 141 -29.21 -0.61 -1.47
C ILE A 141 -28.20 -0.56 -2.62
N VAL A 142 -27.28 -1.48 -2.62
CA VAL A 142 -26.27 -1.61 -3.67
C VAL A 142 -26.44 -2.98 -4.32
N SER A 143 -26.61 -3.00 -5.64
CA SER A 143 -26.68 -4.24 -6.40
C SER A 143 -25.29 -4.84 -6.59
N GLU A 144 -25.21 -6.12 -6.94
CA GLU A 144 -23.93 -6.79 -7.25
C GLU A 144 -23.15 -6.09 -8.35
N GLY A 145 -23.81 -5.46 -9.32
CA GLY A 145 -23.17 -4.69 -10.39
C GLY A 145 -22.82 -3.25 -10.02
N GLY A 146 -22.89 -2.88 -8.74
CA GLY A 146 -22.52 -1.54 -8.27
C GLY A 146 -23.57 -0.45 -8.47
N GLN A 147 -24.82 -0.80 -8.84
CA GLN A 147 -25.88 0.17 -8.96
C GLN A 147 -26.35 0.61 -7.56
N LEU A 148 -26.28 1.90 -7.30
CA LEU A 148 -26.61 2.52 -6.03
C LEU A 148 -28.04 3.04 -6.03
N MET A 149 -28.85 2.53 -5.13
CA MET A 149 -30.24 2.95 -4.92
C MET A 149 -30.43 3.37 -3.47
N ILE A 150 -31.27 4.35 -3.25
CA ILE A 150 -31.68 4.78 -1.90
C ILE A 150 -33.20 4.78 -1.75
N GLU A 151 -33.65 4.58 -0.53
CA GLU A 151 -35.01 4.90 -0.11
C GLU A 151 -34.96 6.30 0.53
N PRO A 152 -35.51 7.35 -0.13
CA PRO A 152 -35.41 8.72 0.36
C PRO A 152 -36.15 8.89 1.70
N LEU A 153 -35.61 9.75 2.57
CA LEU A 153 -36.24 10.01 3.88
C LEU A 153 -37.64 10.61 3.77
N ASN A 154 -37.87 11.45 2.76
CA ASN A 154 -39.12 12.16 2.51
C ASN A 154 -40.01 11.48 1.43
N GLY A 155 -39.60 10.31 0.92
CA GLY A 155 -40.34 9.55 -0.06
C GLY A 155 -41.36 8.58 0.56
N GLU A 156 -42.19 7.97 -0.29
CA GLU A 156 -43.08 6.88 0.12
C GLU A 156 -42.24 5.64 0.51
N PRO A 157 -42.59 4.94 1.61
CA PRO A 157 -41.87 3.74 2.02
C PRO A 157 -41.89 2.67 0.90
N GLY A 158 -40.72 2.10 0.62
CA GLY A 158 -40.52 1.08 -0.39
C GLY A 158 -40.26 1.59 -1.82
N VAL A 159 -40.33 2.91 -2.04
CA VAL A 159 -39.95 3.51 -3.32
C VAL A 159 -38.46 3.83 -3.30
N THR A 160 -37.73 3.26 -4.26
CA THR A 160 -36.27 3.47 -4.38
C THR A 160 -35.95 4.44 -5.50
N GLU A 161 -34.98 5.32 -5.26
CA GLU A 161 -34.45 6.25 -6.24
C GLU A 161 -33.04 5.77 -6.63
N ASN A 162 -32.74 5.77 -7.93
CA ASN A 162 -31.46 5.37 -8.47
C ASN A 162 -30.51 6.57 -8.50
N LEU A 163 -29.36 6.47 -7.83
CA LEU A 163 -28.31 7.51 -7.79
C LEU A 163 -27.20 7.29 -8.83
N GLY A 164 -27.26 6.19 -9.58
CA GLY A 164 -26.22 5.85 -10.55
C GLY A 164 -25.45 4.61 -10.16
N GLN A 165 -24.27 4.46 -10.73
CA GLN A 165 -23.44 3.28 -10.55
C GLN A 165 -22.07 3.68 -9.98
N ILE A 166 -21.59 2.93 -9.01
CA ILE A 166 -20.27 3.11 -8.40
C ILE A 166 -19.22 2.77 -9.46
N GLY A 167 -18.17 3.58 -9.53
CA GLY A 167 -17.01 3.33 -10.41
C GLY A 167 -16.20 2.16 -9.88
N LEU A 168 -16.17 1.09 -10.67
CA LEU A 168 -15.42 -0.14 -10.41
C LEU A 168 -14.40 -0.34 -11.51
N VAL A 169 -13.26 -0.90 -11.16
CA VAL A 169 -12.19 -1.21 -12.12
C VAL A 169 -11.68 -2.62 -11.84
N SER A 170 -11.64 -3.46 -12.88
CA SER A 170 -10.98 -4.76 -12.80
C SER A 170 -9.46 -4.57 -12.69
N ALA A 171 -8.81 -5.35 -11.84
CA ALA A 171 -7.36 -5.38 -11.75
C ALA A 171 -6.71 -6.19 -12.87
N GLU A 172 -7.50 -6.94 -13.64
CA GLU A 172 -7.02 -7.84 -14.68
C GLU A 172 -6.26 -7.07 -15.77
N GLY A 173 -5.02 -7.46 -16.01
CA GLY A 173 -4.16 -6.82 -17.01
C GLY A 173 -3.60 -5.46 -16.65
N LEU A 174 -3.91 -4.90 -15.48
CA LEU A 174 -3.37 -3.62 -15.01
C LEU A 174 -2.11 -3.83 -14.17
N GLN A 175 -1.06 -3.10 -14.52
CA GLN A 175 0.10 -2.96 -13.65
C GLN A 175 -0.17 -1.82 -12.66
N LEU A 176 -0.34 -2.17 -11.41
CA LEU A 176 -0.68 -1.24 -10.35
C LEU A 176 0.53 -0.99 -9.45
N LYS A 177 0.63 0.23 -8.95
CA LYS A 177 1.59 0.61 -7.91
C LYS A 177 0.87 1.40 -6.80
N LYS A 178 1.43 1.35 -5.62
CA LYS A 178 1.02 2.19 -4.51
C LYS A 178 1.97 3.38 -4.45
N ASP A 179 1.44 4.59 -4.58
CA ASP A 179 2.24 5.81 -4.54
C ASP A 179 2.58 6.19 -3.08
N ASP A 180 3.46 7.19 -2.90
CA ASP A 180 3.92 7.65 -1.59
C ASP A 180 2.78 8.21 -0.71
N ASP A 181 1.66 8.59 -1.32
CA ASP A 181 0.44 9.01 -0.63
C ASP A 181 -0.41 7.84 -0.10
N GLY A 182 0.03 6.59 -0.33
CA GLY A 182 -0.64 5.36 0.05
C GLY A 182 -1.78 4.93 -0.88
N GLU A 183 -1.99 5.65 -1.98
CA GLU A 183 -3.04 5.35 -2.95
C GLU A 183 -2.53 4.45 -4.08
N ILE A 184 -3.40 3.58 -4.57
CA ILE A 184 -3.08 2.67 -5.66
C ILE A 184 -3.45 3.32 -6.99
N ARG A 185 -2.51 3.30 -7.95
CA ARG A 185 -2.70 3.84 -9.30
C ARG A 185 -2.09 2.92 -10.34
N PRO A 186 -2.62 2.92 -11.57
CA PRO A 186 -1.97 2.21 -12.67
C PRO A 186 -0.64 2.88 -13.02
N ILE A 187 0.38 2.07 -13.28
CA ILE A 187 1.70 2.54 -13.74
C ILE A 187 1.58 3.15 -15.13
N ASN A 188 0.81 2.47 -15.99
CA ASN A 188 0.55 2.89 -17.36
C ASN A 188 -0.95 2.75 -17.63
N GLY A 189 -1.53 3.72 -18.33
CA GLY A 189 -2.92 3.68 -18.75
C GLY A 189 -3.83 4.60 -17.92
N GLU A 190 -5.06 4.69 -18.37
CA GLU A 190 -6.12 5.46 -17.72
C GLU A 190 -7.00 4.52 -16.88
N ILE A 191 -7.59 5.08 -15.83
CA ILE A 191 -8.57 4.38 -15.02
C ILE A 191 -9.90 4.37 -15.80
N LEU A 192 -10.23 3.23 -16.38
CA LEU A 192 -11.48 3.02 -17.09
C LEU A 192 -12.40 2.15 -16.25
N PRO A 193 -13.54 2.67 -15.76
CA PRO A 193 -14.50 1.87 -15.01
C PRO A 193 -15.03 0.69 -15.83
N ASP A 194 -15.01 -0.49 -15.20
CA ASP A 194 -15.46 -1.75 -15.74
C ASP A 194 -16.54 -2.37 -14.86
N GLN A 195 -17.59 -2.91 -15.48
CA GLN A 195 -18.77 -3.46 -14.81
C GLN A 195 -18.65 -4.95 -14.47
N ASN A 196 -17.53 -5.59 -14.80
CA ASN A 196 -17.33 -7.03 -14.54
C ASN A 196 -16.97 -7.34 -13.09
N VAL A 197 -16.86 -6.32 -12.24
CA VAL A 197 -16.52 -6.44 -10.83
C VAL A 197 -17.79 -6.52 -10.00
N ALA A 198 -17.91 -7.57 -9.17
CA ALA A 198 -19.05 -7.75 -8.29
C ALA A 198 -18.84 -7.11 -6.92
N ILE A 199 -19.91 -6.55 -6.35
CA ILE A 199 -19.95 -5.96 -5.00
C ILE A 199 -20.82 -6.81 -4.07
N LYS A 200 -20.36 -6.94 -2.82
CA LYS A 200 -21.15 -7.47 -1.70
C LYS A 200 -21.44 -6.35 -0.71
N GLN A 201 -22.71 -6.00 -0.54
CA GLN A 201 -23.18 -5.02 0.44
C GLN A 201 -23.21 -5.63 1.86
N GLY A 202 -22.95 -4.80 2.89
CA GLY A 202 -22.94 -5.24 4.29
C GLY A 202 -21.65 -5.97 4.71
N TYR A 203 -20.63 -5.91 3.88
CA TYR A 203 -19.32 -6.48 4.14
C TYR A 203 -18.24 -5.43 3.94
N VAL A 204 -17.17 -5.54 4.73
CA VAL A 204 -15.91 -4.84 4.49
C VAL A 204 -14.79 -5.84 4.30
N GLU A 205 -13.85 -5.51 3.45
CA GLU A 205 -12.62 -6.28 3.32
C GLU A 205 -11.65 -5.84 4.41
N GLU A 206 -11.16 -6.78 5.21
CA GLU A 206 -10.10 -6.52 6.18
C GLU A 206 -8.74 -6.39 5.48
N SER A 207 -7.76 -5.80 6.17
CA SER A 207 -6.38 -5.79 5.69
C SER A 207 -5.86 -7.20 5.47
N ASN A 208 -5.05 -7.42 4.43
CA ASN A 208 -4.34 -8.69 4.20
C ASN A 208 -3.02 -8.79 4.99
N VAL A 209 -2.78 -7.88 5.92
CA VAL A 209 -1.60 -7.89 6.82
C VAL A 209 -1.78 -8.90 7.92
N ASN A 210 -0.81 -9.81 8.08
CA ASN A 210 -0.71 -10.67 9.25
C ASN A 210 0.22 -10.02 10.29
N ALA A 211 -0.35 -9.62 11.43
CA ALA A 211 0.40 -8.93 12.48
C ALA A 211 1.55 -9.77 13.05
N ILE A 212 1.36 -11.08 13.18
CA ILE A 212 2.39 -11.98 13.74
C ILE A 212 3.58 -12.07 12.77
N ASP A 213 3.30 -12.22 11.48
CA ASP A 213 4.35 -12.31 10.46
C ASP A 213 5.15 -11.00 10.38
N GLU A 214 4.48 -9.85 10.46
CA GLU A 214 5.15 -8.54 10.46
C GLU A 214 5.98 -8.31 11.71
N LEU A 215 5.52 -8.74 12.90
CA LEU A 215 6.30 -8.64 14.13
C LEU A 215 7.56 -9.51 14.06
N VAL A 216 7.42 -10.76 13.61
CA VAL A 216 8.57 -11.67 13.45
C VAL A 216 9.56 -11.13 12.42
N ALA A 217 9.07 -10.59 11.30
CA ALA A 217 9.90 -9.97 10.28
C ALA A 217 10.64 -8.74 10.84
N SER A 218 9.95 -7.87 11.58
CA SER A 218 10.53 -6.68 12.23
C SER A 218 11.65 -7.06 13.20
N MET A 219 11.47 -8.09 14.03
CA MET A 219 12.52 -8.62 14.91
C MET A 219 13.72 -9.14 14.12
N GLY A 220 13.48 -9.78 12.98
CA GLY A 220 14.53 -10.24 12.06
C GLY A 220 15.36 -9.08 11.48
N TYR A 221 14.68 -8.01 11.07
CA TYR A 221 15.34 -6.80 10.54
C TYR A 221 16.16 -6.08 11.63
N GLN A 222 15.63 -5.99 12.84
CA GLN A 222 16.36 -5.43 13.98
C GLN A 222 17.64 -6.23 14.29
N ARG A 223 17.54 -7.56 14.32
CA ARG A 223 18.73 -8.42 14.52
C ARG A 223 19.76 -8.24 13.39
N SER A 224 19.28 -8.15 12.14
CA SER A 224 20.15 -7.89 11.00
C SER A 224 20.86 -6.54 11.12
N TYR A 225 20.15 -5.51 11.56
CA TYR A 225 20.72 -4.20 11.83
C TYR A 225 21.85 -4.28 12.88
N GLU A 226 21.60 -4.92 14.02
CA GLU A 226 22.59 -5.07 15.11
C GLU A 226 23.84 -5.82 14.65
N LEU A 227 23.66 -6.88 13.84
CA LEU A 227 24.79 -7.65 13.28
C LEU A 227 25.63 -6.80 12.33
N ASN A 228 25.00 -6.03 11.44
CA ASN A 228 25.72 -5.15 10.54
C ASN A 228 26.46 -4.03 11.27
N MET A 229 25.87 -3.47 12.32
CA MET A 229 26.56 -2.49 13.18
C MET A 229 27.79 -3.08 13.86
N LYS A 230 27.72 -4.32 14.35
CA LYS A 230 28.89 -5.03 14.92
C LYS A 230 29.98 -5.25 13.86
N LEU A 231 29.59 -5.65 12.63
CA LEU A 231 30.53 -5.84 11.54
C LEU A 231 31.27 -4.55 11.17
N ILE A 232 30.54 -3.43 11.09
CA ILE A 232 31.14 -2.10 10.82
C ILE A 232 32.13 -1.73 11.93
N LYS A 233 31.74 -1.91 13.20
CA LYS A 233 32.61 -1.63 14.35
C LYS A 233 33.86 -2.48 14.32
N THR A 234 33.76 -3.79 14.11
CA THR A 234 34.91 -4.70 14.02
C THR A 234 35.83 -4.33 12.85
N ALA A 235 35.23 -3.93 11.70
CA ALA A 235 36.04 -3.48 10.56
C ALA A 235 36.81 -2.20 10.87
N SER A 236 36.21 -1.25 11.58
CA SER A 236 36.88 -0.02 12.04
C SER A 236 38.04 -0.32 13.00
N GLU A 237 37.80 -1.18 13.99
CA GLU A 237 38.84 -1.60 14.95
C GLU A 237 40.02 -2.30 14.26
N LEU A 238 39.78 -3.13 13.25
CA LEU A 238 40.81 -3.77 12.44
C LEU A 238 41.61 -2.75 11.63
N ASP A 239 40.97 -1.72 11.06
CA ASP A 239 41.64 -0.65 10.33
C ASP A 239 42.53 0.19 11.25
N GLU A 240 42.06 0.54 12.45
CA GLU A 240 42.85 1.26 13.44
C GLU A 240 44.09 0.45 13.90
N ASN A 241 43.88 -0.85 14.18
CA ASN A 241 44.97 -1.75 14.57
C ASN A 241 46.01 -1.90 13.45
N THR A 242 45.54 -2.05 12.20
CA THR A 242 46.42 -2.17 11.03
C THR A 242 47.21 -0.87 10.80
N ALA A 243 46.53 0.28 10.92
CA ALA A 243 47.17 1.59 10.81
C ALA A 243 48.23 1.83 11.93
N SER A 244 47.98 1.33 13.15
CA SER A 244 48.94 1.42 14.26
C SER A 244 50.17 0.55 14.03
N LEU A 245 50.01 -0.63 13.44
CA LEU A 245 51.14 -1.53 13.09
C LEU A 245 52.00 -0.99 11.93
N LEU A 246 51.40 -0.22 11.01
CA LEU A 246 52.10 0.44 9.92
C LEU A 246 52.87 1.69 10.35
N ARG A 247 52.58 2.27 11.53
CA ARG A 247 53.37 3.32 12.15
C ARG A 247 54.57 2.71 12.85
N LEU A 248 55.56 2.28 12.07
CA LEU A 248 56.87 1.88 12.63
C LEU A 248 57.42 3.08 13.37
N PRO A 249 58.00 2.88 14.60
CA PRO A 249 58.77 3.92 15.24
C PRO A 249 59.93 4.26 14.33
N ASN A 250 60.02 5.50 13.86
CA ASN A 250 61.22 6.01 13.24
C ASN A 250 62.34 5.93 14.30
N GLY A 251 63.22 4.95 14.13
CA GLY A 251 64.44 4.83 14.90
C GLY A 251 65.42 5.96 14.60
#